data_f6f226bd04d345b43294ef79f25954f4
#
_entry.id   f6f226bd04d345b43294ef79f25954f4
#
_cell.length_a   1.000
_cell.length_b   1.000
_cell.length_c   1.000
_cell.angle_alpha   90.00
_cell.angle_beta   90.00
_cell.angle_gamma   90.00
#
_symmetry.space_group_name_H-M   'P 1'
#
loop_
_entity.id
_entity.type
_entity.pdbx_description
1 polymer ?
#
loop_
_entity_poly.entity_id
_entity_poly.type
_entity_poly.pdbx_seq_one_letter_code
_entity_poly.pdbx_strand_id
1 'polypeptide(L)'
;MALAPVPIVGGTGALGFGLAVRLARAGVPVVIGSRRPGSAEEAASKARERVSEGDVEGLENADAVARGDIVFLTVPFRAQSENLTNLRNALAEGQILVDATVPLAAAVSGKATRLLGVPQGSAAEQAQEMVPDGVTVVSALHTVAGHVLADLDHPLDEDVLICGDAREPKRRVGELLDRIDGLRSINAGALETARLVEGLTPLLISVNSRNKVTAGVRLTGLDEPRW
;
A
#
# COMPACT_ATOMS: atom_id res chain seq x y z
N MET A 1 -24.72 2.84 2.26
CA MET A 1 -24.21 2.19 1.02
C MET A 1 -23.15 1.19 1.43
N ALA A 2 -23.14 0.00 0.83
CA ALA A 2 -22.03 -0.94 1.02
C ALA A 2 -20.74 -0.32 0.48
N LEU A 3 -19.62 -0.58 1.16
CA LEU A 3 -18.29 -0.14 0.68
C LEU A 3 -17.91 -0.96 -0.56
N ALA A 4 -17.26 -0.33 -1.53
CA ALA A 4 -16.69 -1.05 -2.65
C ALA A 4 -15.52 -1.93 -2.18
N PRO A 5 -15.33 -3.13 -2.76
CA PRO A 5 -14.18 -3.97 -2.43
C PRO A 5 -12.86 -3.26 -2.71
N VAL A 6 -11.84 -3.58 -1.92
CA VAL A 6 -10.49 -3.01 -2.06
C VAL A 6 -9.53 -4.10 -2.56
N PRO A 7 -9.12 -4.07 -3.83
CA PRO A 7 -8.11 -4.94 -4.38
C PRO A 7 -6.71 -4.66 -3.83
N ILE A 8 -5.98 -5.73 -3.47
CA ILE A 8 -4.60 -5.65 -2.99
C ILE A 8 -3.72 -6.57 -3.84
N VAL A 9 -3.06 -6.01 -4.85
CA VAL A 9 -2.07 -6.71 -5.69
C VAL A 9 -0.83 -7.00 -4.86
N GLY A 10 -0.41 -8.26 -4.83
CA GLY A 10 0.64 -8.70 -3.90
C GLY A 10 0.14 -8.92 -2.47
N GLY A 11 -1.15 -9.10 -2.28
CA GLY A 11 -1.81 -9.27 -0.98
C GLY A 11 -1.38 -10.51 -0.19
N THR A 12 -0.62 -11.41 -0.79
CA THR A 12 0.02 -12.55 -0.10
C THR A 12 1.34 -12.19 0.59
N GLY A 13 1.89 -10.99 0.33
CA GLY A 13 3.09 -10.46 0.99
C GLY A 13 2.79 -9.87 2.37
N ALA A 14 3.83 -9.62 3.18
CA ALA A 14 3.66 -9.14 4.55
C ALA A 14 2.85 -7.83 4.64
N LEU A 15 3.16 -6.83 3.79
CA LEU A 15 2.44 -5.56 3.78
C LEU A 15 1.00 -5.74 3.30
N GLY A 16 0.82 -6.42 2.16
CA GLY A 16 -0.50 -6.60 1.56
C GLY A 16 -1.43 -7.44 2.44
N PHE A 17 -0.93 -8.52 3.05
CA PHE A 17 -1.71 -9.33 3.97
C PHE A 17 -2.07 -8.57 5.25
N GLY A 18 -1.11 -7.82 5.83
CA GLY A 18 -1.36 -6.98 6.99
C GLY A 18 -2.43 -5.92 6.71
N LEU A 19 -2.35 -5.26 5.55
CA LEU A 19 -3.38 -4.31 5.11
C LEU A 19 -4.75 -4.98 4.95
N ALA A 20 -4.78 -6.17 4.33
CA ALA A 20 -6.01 -6.93 4.11
C ALA A 20 -6.74 -7.24 5.43
N VAL A 21 -6.04 -7.77 6.44
CA VAL A 21 -6.69 -8.11 7.71
C VAL A 21 -7.14 -6.88 8.50
N ARG A 22 -6.39 -5.76 8.44
CA ARG A 22 -6.80 -4.50 9.09
C ARG A 22 -8.02 -3.87 8.42
N LEU A 23 -8.06 -3.81 7.09
CA LEU A 23 -9.22 -3.31 6.36
C LEU A 23 -10.44 -4.20 6.59
N ALA A 24 -10.29 -5.53 6.53
CA ALA A 24 -11.37 -6.47 6.81
C ALA A 24 -11.92 -6.29 8.25
N ARG A 25 -11.04 -6.12 9.25
CA ARG A 25 -11.44 -5.81 10.64
C ARG A 25 -12.20 -4.47 10.75
N ALA A 26 -11.88 -3.50 9.90
CA ALA A 26 -12.57 -2.22 9.80
C ALA A 26 -13.89 -2.30 8.99
N GLY A 27 -14.34 -3.50 8.61
CA GLY A 27 -15.57 -3.72 7.86
C GLY A 27 -15.49 -3.34 6.38
N VAL A 28 -14.29 -3.28 5.82
CA VAL A 28 -14.07 -3.02 4.39
C VAL A 28 -13.93 -4.35 3.65
N PRO A 29 -14.72 -4.62 2.59
CA PRO A 29 -14.51 -5.78 1.74
C PRO A 29 -13.14 -5.73 1.07
N VAL A 30 -12.41 -6.83 1.04
CA VAL A 30 -11.04 -6.91 0.51
C VAL A 30 -10.93 -8.02 -0.52
N VAL A 31 -10.20 -7.75 -1.59
CA VAL A 31 -9.82 -8.77 -2.58
C VAL A 31 -8.30 -8.94 -2.60
N ILE A 32 -7.82 -10.05 -2.08
CA ILE A 32 -6.40 -10.40 -2.12
C ILE A 32 -6.03 -10.87 -3.52
N GLY A 33 -5.19 -10.08 -4.19
CA GLY A 33 -4.64 -10.42 -5.50
C GLY A 33 -3.31 -11.17 -5.41
N SER A 34 -3.12 -12.19 -6.25
CA SER A 34 -1.86 -12.89 -6.44
C SER A 34 -1.71 -13.33 -7.89
N ARG A 35 -0.46 -13.53 -8.34
CA ARG A 35 -0.16 -14.16 -9.65
C ARG A 35 -0.60 -15.63 -9.71
N ARG A 36 -0.86 -16.25 -8.58
CA ARG A 36 -1.33 -17.63 -8.44
C ARG A 36 -2.65 -17.61 -7.65
N PRO A 37 -3.77 -17.93 -8.30
CA PRO A 37 -5.10 -17.91 -7.65
C PRO A 37 -5.17 -18.75 -6.37
N GLY A 38 -4.57 -19.95 -6.37
CA GLY A 38 -4.53 -20.79 -5.17
C GLY A 38 -3.81 -20.14 -3.99
N SER A 39 -2.76 -19.34 -4.24
CA SER A 39 -2.07 -18.59 -3.17
C SER A 39 -2.91 -17.39 -2.67
N ALA A 40 -3.71 -16.79 -3.54
CA ALA A 40 -4.63 -15.72 -3.15
C ALA A 40 -5.73 -16.26 -2.24
N GLU A 41 -6.36 -17.38 -2.60
CA GLU A 41 -7.43 -18.01 -1.81
C GLU A 41 -6.89 -18.54 -0.46
N GLU A 42 -5.70 -19.13 -0.45
CA GLU A 42 -5.05 -19.54 0.81
C GLU A 42 -4.84 -18.33 1.75
N ALA A 43 -4.39 -17.20 1.22
CA ALA A 43 -4.22 -15.98 2.00
C ALA A 43 -5.57 -15.41 2.46
N ALA A 44 -6.59 -15.42 1.62
CA ALA A 44 -7.93 -15.00 1.97
C ALA A 44 -8.55 -15.89 3.08
N SER A 45 -8.35 -17.22 3.01
CA SER A 45 -8.76 -18.12 4.08
C SER A 45 -8.10 -17.78 5.41
N LYS A 46 -6.77 -17.57 5.41
CA LYS A 46 -6.03 -17.15 6.61
C LYS A 46 -6.50 -15.80 7.15
N ALA A 47 -6.90 -14.87 6.28
CA ALA A 47 -7.44 -13.59 6.70
C ALA A 47 -8.82 -13.76 7.38
N ARG A 48 -9.72 -14.56 6.81
CA ARG A 48 -11.03 -14.90 7.40
C ARG A 48 -10.91 -15.62 8.74
N GLU A 49 -9.90 -16.48 8.91
CA GLU A 49 -9.61 -17.12 10.21
C GLU A 49 -9.24 -16.11 11.30
N ARG A 50 -8.58 -14.99 10.91
CA ARG A 50 -8.19 -13.92 11.84
C ARG A 50 -9.28 -12.89 12.08
N VAL A 51 -10.16 -12.70 11.11
CA VAL A 51 -11.27 -11.73 11.13
C VAL A 51 -12.52 -12.45 10.65
N SER A 52 -13.19 -13.13 11.58
CA SER A 52 -14.33 -14.05 11.28
C SER A 52 -15.51 -13.36 10.58
N GLU A 53 -15.71 -12.07 10.80
CA GLU A 53 -16.74 -11.25 10.13
C GLU A 53 -16.21 -10.50 8.91
N GLY A 54 -14.93 -10.70 8.55
CA GLY A 54 -14.29 -10.01 7.43
C GLY A 54 -14.71 -10.59 6.09
N ASP A 55 -15.12 -9.71 5.17
CA ASP A 55 -15.37 -10.05 3.77
C ASP A 55 -14.05 -10.01 2.99
N VAL A 56 -13.44 -11.19 2.81
CA VAL A 56 -12.14 -11.33 2.12
C VAL A 56 -12.22 -12.41 1.06
N GLU A 57 -11.95 -12.05 -0.17
CA GLU A 57 -11.89 -12.92 -1.36
C GLU A 57 -10.45 -13.03 -1.87
N GLY A 58 -10.07 -14.15 -2.46
CA GLY A 58 -8.78 -14.38 -3.10
C GLY A 58 -8.93 -14.59 -4.60
N LEU A 59 -8.29 -13.76 -5.43
CA LEU A 59 -8.38 -13.85 -6.90
C LEU A 59 -6.99 -13.76 -7.55
N GLU A 60 -6.95 -14.03 -8.86
CA GLU A 60 -5.82 -13.64 -9.69
C GLU A 60 -5.74 -12.10 -9.74
N ASN A 61 -4.53 -11.53 -9.93
CA ASN A 61 -4.31 -10.10 -9.85
C ASN A 61 -5.21 -9.27 -10.80
N ALA A 62 -5.38 -9.71 -12.03
CA ALA A 62 -6.20 -8.96 -13.01
C ALA A 62 -7.68 -8.98 -12.63
N ASP A 63 -8.20 -10.13 -12.20
CA ASP A 63 -9.57 -10.27 -11.73
C ASP A 63 -9.80 -9.47 -10.44
N ALA A 64 -8.80 -9.44 -9.55
CA ALA A 64 -8.86 -8.66 -8.33
C ALA A 64 -8.97 -7.16 -8.63
N VAL A 65 -8.11 -6.62 -9.50
CA VAL A 65 -8.09 -5.19 -9.89
C VAL A 65 -9.44 -4.73 -10.43
N ALA A 66 -10.15 -5.56 -11.17
CA ALA A 66 -11.46 -5.23 -11.73
C ALA A 66 -12.58 -5.07 -10.68
N ARG A 67 -12.34 -5.41 -9.40
CA ARG A 67 -13.36 -5.44 -8.35
C ARG A 67 -13.54 -4.12 -7.59
N GLY A 68 -12.64 -3.14 -7.73
CA GLY A 68 -12.74 -1.90 -6.96
C GLY A 68 -12.04 -0.70 -7.57
N ASP A 69 -12.37 0.47 -7.04
CA ASP A 69 -11.86 1.76 -7.56
C ASP A 69 -10.51 2.16 -6.96
N ILE A 70 -10.15 1.66 -5.77
CA ILE A 70 -8.89 1.93 -5.10
C ILE A 70 -8.12 0.63 -4.99
N VAL A 71 -7.05 0.51 -5.77
CA VAL A 71 -6.22 -0.68 -5.91
C VAL A 71 -4.87 -0.45 -5.22
N PHE A 72 -4.51 -1.30 -4.27
CA PHE A 72 -3.18 -1.23 -3.64
C PHE A 72 -2.18 -2.13 -4.37
N LEU A 73 -1.00 -1.57 -4.66
CA LEU A 73 0.16 -2.30 -5.19
C LEU A 73 1.19 -2.48 -4.08
N THR A 74 1.24 -3.67 -3.49
CA THR A 74 2.07 -4.00 -2.31
C THR A 74 3.18 -5.01 -2.61
N VAL A 75 3.62 -5.04 -3.86
CA VAL A 75 4.71 -5.92 -4.32
C VAL A 75 6.09 -5.32 -4.00
N PRO A 76 7.16 -6.11 -3.92
CA PRO A 76 8.51 -5.54 -3.89
C PRO A 76 8.80 -4.70 -5.15
N PHE A 77 9.56 -3.61 -5.02
CA PHE A 77 9.90 -2.70 -6.14
C PHE A 77 10.41 -3.43 -7.39
N ARG A 78 11.24 -4.47 -7.23
CA ARG A 78 11.74 -5.30 -8.36
C ARG A 78 10.63 -5.93 -9.21
N ALA A 79 9.43 -6.06 -8.66
CA ALA A 79 8.27 -6.66 -9.34
C ALA A 79 7.25 -5.61 -9.79
N GLN A 80 7.45 -4.32 -9.49
CA GLN A 80 6.51 -3.24 -9.79
C GLN A 80 6.23 -3.17 -11.30
N SER A 81 7.27 -2.99 -12.12
CA SER A 81 7.12 -2.82 -13.57
C SER A 81 6.46 -4.02 -14.24
N GLU A 82 6.85 -5.25 -13.85
CA GLU A 82 6.23 -6.48 -14.36
C GLU A 82 4.73 -6.53 -14.04
N ASN A 83 4.37 -6.23 -12.77
CA ASN A 83 2.96 -6.24 -12.37
C ASN A 83 2.16 -5.17 -13.11
N LEU A 84 2.66 -3.93 -13.20
CA LEU A 84 1.98 -2.85 -13.91
C LEU A 84 1.80 -3.15 -15.40
N THR A 85 2.81 -3.74 -16.04
CA THR A 85 2.71 -4.19 -17.45
C THR A 85 1.61 -5.25 -17.61
N ASN A 86 1.57 -6.25 -16.72
CA ASN A 86 0.59 -7.33 -16.79
C ASN A 86 -0.84 -6.85 -16.46
N LEU A 87 -0.97 -5.82 -15.60
CA LEU A 87 -2.26 -5.28 -15.19
C LEU A 87 -2.77 -4.16 -16.10
N ARG A 88 -2.00 -3.73 -17.09
CA ARG A 88 -2.34 -2.57 -17.93
C ARG A 88 -3.75 -2.66 -18.54
N ASN A 89 -4.18 -3.85 -18.97
CA ASN A 89 -5.49 -4.08 -19.58
C ASN A 89 -6.60 -4.34 -18.56
N ALA A 90 -6.27 -4.57 -17.29
CA ALA A 90 -7.23 -4.77 -16.21
C ALA A 90 -7.51 -3.48 -15.44
N LEU A 91 -6.57 -2.55 -15.44
CA LEU A 91 -6.75 -1.21 -14.87
C LEU A 91 -7.67 -0.40 -15.77
N ALA A 92 -8.66 0.28 -15.16
CA ALA A 92 -9.68 1.04 -15.87
C ALA A 92 -9.59 2.55 -15.53
N GLU A 93 -10.06 3.37 -16.46
CA GLU A 93 -10.20 4.82 -16.24
C GLU A 93 -10.98 5.13 -14.96
N GLY A 94 -10.50 6.10 -14.19
CA GLY A 94 -11.09 6.53 -12.92
C GLY A 94 -10.61 5.75 -11.70
N GLN A 95 -9.89 4.63 -11.87
CA GLN A 95 -9.28 3.94 -10.74
C GLN A 95 -8.11 4.71 -10.14
N ILE A 96 -7.89 4.50 -8.84
CA ILE A 96 -6.75 5.00 -8.10
C ILE A 96 -5.82 3.81 -7.82
N LEU A 97 -4.58 3.87 -8.29
CA LEU A 97 -3.54 2.93 -7.92
C LEU A 97 -2.75 3.50 -6.74
N VAL A 98 -2.81 2.84 -5.60
CA VAL A 98 -2.00 3.19 -4.42
C VAL A 98 -0.70 2.41 -4.48
N ASP A 99 0.39 3.08 -4.85
CA ASP A 99 1.71 2.48 -4.88
C ASP A 99 2.38 2.53 -3.51
N ALA A 100 2.71 1.37 -2.96
CA ALA A 100 3.43 1.21 -1.69
C ALA A 100 4.86 0.67 -1.90
N THR A 101 5.37 0.70 -3.14
CA THR A 101 6.69 0.16 -3.44
C THR A 101 7.79 1.13 -3.04
N VAL A 102 8.94 0.60 -2.60
CA VAL A 102 10.12 1.40 -2.25
C VAL A 102 11.34 0.85 -3.01
N PRO A 103 12.10 1.70 -3.71
CA PRO A 103 13.25 1.26 -4.49
C PRO A 103 14.46 0.97 -3.61
N LEU A 104 14.33 -0.01 -2.71
CA LEU A 104 15.43 -0.45 -1.85
C LEU A 104 16.46 -1.26 -2.63
N ALA A 105 17.75 -1.04 -2.36
CA ALA A 105 18.83 -1.80 -2.99
C ALA A 105 18.77 -3.31 -2.67
N ALA A 106 18.04 -3.72 -1.64
CA ALA A 106 17.73 -5.12 -1.36
C ALA A 106 17.01 -5.82 -2.54
N ALA A 107 16.31 -5.06 -3.38
CA ALA A 107 15.68 -5.60 -4.59
C ALA A 107 16.70 -6.16 -5.60
N VAL A 108 17.97 -5.71 -5.55
CA VAL A 108 19.09 -6.12 -6.42
C VAL A 108 20.29 -6.59 -5.61
N SER A 109 20.05 -7.33 -4.54
CA SER A 109 21.07 -7.92 -3.65
C SER A 109 21.94 -6.90 -2.89
N GLY A 110 21.51 -5.64 -2.80
CA GLY A 110 22.16 -4.61 -2.00
C GLY A 110 21.63 -4.54 -0.57
N LYS A 111 22.02 -3.50 0.16
CA LYS A 111 21.57 -3.27 1.54
C LYS A 111 20.16 -2.66 1.55
N ALA A 112 19.30 -3.13 2.46
CA ALA A 112 17.95 -2.57 2.65
C ALA A 112 17.95 -1.11 3.18
N THR A 113 19.08 -0.63 3.69
CA THR A 113 19.27 0.75 4.15
C THR A 113 19.72 1.71 3.04
N ARG A 114 19.71 1.28 1.77
CA ARG A 114 20.10 2.08 0.62
C ARG A 114 18.96 2.15 -0.39
N LEU A 115 18.66 3.34 -0.89
CA LEU A 115 17.78 3.55 -2.04
C LEU A 115 18.53 3.34 -3.35
N LEU A 116 17.79 2.87 -4.34
CA LEU A 116 18.18 2.92 -5.75
C LEU A 116 17.71 4.25 -6.35
N GLY A 117 18.44 4.78 -7.32
CA GLY A 117 17.95 5.87 -8.15
C GLY A 117 16.89 5.35 -9.12
N VAL A 118 15.77 6.05 -9.18
CA VAL A 118 14.70 5.82 -10.16
C VAL A 118 14.75 6.98 -11.16
N PRO A 119 14.85 6.72 -12.48
CA PRO A 119 14.95 7.78 -13.49
C PRO A 119 13.80 8.77 -13.45
N GLN A 120 12.59 8.33 -13.12
CA GLN A 120 11.39 9.15 -12.99
C GLN A 120 11.37 10.03 -11.73
N GLY A 121 12.29 9.80 -10.78
CA GLY A 121 12.35 10.52 -9.51
C GLY A 121 11.97 9.64 -8.31
N SER A 122 10.91 8.87 -8.41
CA SER A 122 10.40 7.95 -7.37
C SER A 122 9.78 6.69 -7.98
N ALA A 123 9.55 5.68 -7.15
CA ALA A 123 8.80 4.48 -7.57
C ALA A 123 7.36 4.84 -7.95
N ALA A 124 6.74 5.77 -7.24
CA ALA A 124 5.38 6.22 -7.53
C ALA A 124 5.28 6.99 -8.87
N GLU A 125 6.26 7.85 -9.19
CA GLU A 125 6.33 8.53 -10.49
C GLU A 125 6.56 7.52 -11.62
N GLN A 126 7.42 6.52 -11.43
CA GLN A 126 7.56 5.40 -12.36
C GLN A 126 6.23 4.66 -12.57
N ALA A 127 5.48 4.40 -11.50
CA ALA A 127 4.18 3.76 -11.60
C ALA A 127 3.20 4.61 -12.42
N GLN A 128 3.18 5.95 -12.23
CA GLN A 128 2.30 6.85 -12.98
C GLN A 128 2.60 6.85 -14.49
N GLU A 129 3.85 6.72 -14.89
CA GLU A 129 4.20 6.58 -16.32
C GLU A 129 3.78 5.22 -16.92
N MET A 130 3.61 4.20 -16.08
CA MET A 130 3.32 2.83 -16.54
C MET A 130 1.84 2.48 -16.58
N VAL A 131 1.00 3.13 -15.77
CA VAL A 131 -0.45 2.89 -15.77
C VAL A 131 -1.10 3.44 -17.04
N PRO A 132 -2.31 2.94 -17.42
CA PRO A 132 -3.07 3.52 -18.52
C PRO A 132 -3.51 4.96 -18.22
N ASP A 133 -3.77 5.71 -19.31
CA ASP A 133 -4.40 7.02 -19.18
C ASP A 133 -5.71 6.93 -18.40
N GLY A 134 -5.98 7.92 -17.55
CA GLY A 134 -7.17 7.95 -16.70
C GLY A 134 -7.03 7.19 -15.36
N VAL A 135 -5.94 6.44 -15.14
CA VAL A 135 -5.59 5.88 -13.83
C VAL A 135 -4.70 6.86 -13.08
N THR A 136 -5.07 7.19 -11.85
CA THR A 136 -4.30 8.13 -11.00
C THR A 136 -3.48 7.36 -9.98
N VAL A 137 -2.18 7.64 -9.90
CA VAL A 137 -1.32 7.07 -8.86
C VAL A 137 -1.31 7.95 -7.61
N VAL A 138 -1.42 7.29 -6.46
CA VAL A 138 -1.22 7.86 -5.13
C VAL A 138 -0.18 7.01 -4.41
N SER A 139 0.77 7.65 -3.76
CA SER A 139 1.83 6.98 -2.99
C SER A 139 1.46 6.93 -1.51
N ALA A 140 1.54 5.76 -0.86
CA ALA A 140 1.21 5.59 0.55
C ALA A 140 1.82 4.33 1.18
N LEU A 141 1.81 4.22 2.52
CA LEU A 141 2.19 3.05 3.33
C LEU A 141 3.69 2.70 3.40
N HIS A 142 4.58 3.55 2.91
CA HIS A 142 6.03 3.27 2.85
C HIS A 142 6.69 3.14 4.22
N THR A 143 6.11 3.75 5.24
CA THR A 143 6.67 3.79 6.61
C THR A 143 6.04 2.78 7.55
N VAL A 144 4.95 2.12 7.13
CA VAL A 144 4.21 1.18 7.96
C VAL A 144 4.76 -0.24 7.79
N ALA A 145 5.08 -0.88 8.91
CA ALA A 145 5.66 -2.23 8.89
C ALA A 145 4.59 -3.30 8.67
N GLY A 146 4.73 -4.11 7.62
CA GLY A 146 3.74 -5.12 7.26
C GLY A 146 3.47 -6.17 8.36
N HIS A 147 4.48 -6.55 9.15
CA HIS A 147 4.29 -7.49 10.26
C HIS A 147 3.50 -6.87 11.42
N VAL A 148 3.63 -5.55 11.64
CA VAL A 148 2.83 -4.81 12.65
C VAL A 148 1.38 -4.70 12.19
N LEU A 149 1.13 -4.43 10.90
CA LEU A 149 -0.22 -4.46 10.35
C LEU A 149 -0.86 -5.85 10.51
N ALA A 150 -0.09 -6.92 10.30
CA ALA A 150 -0.61 -8.28 10.40
C ALA A 150 -0.89 -8.72 11.84
N ASP A 151 -0.30 -8.07 12.85
CA ASP A 151 -0.55 -8.33 14.26
C ASP A 151 -1.74 -7.49 14.74
N LEU A 152 -2.93 -8.10 14.76
CA LEU A 152 -4.19 -7.42 15.12
C LEU A 152 -4.27 -7.03 16.59
N ASP A 153 -3.47 -7.64 17.46
CA ASP A 153 -3.40 -7.33 18.89
C ASP A 153 -2.45 -6.16 19.18
N HIS A 154 -1.56 -5.85 18.22
CA HIS A 154 -0.68 -4.70 18.33
C HIS A 154 -1.42 -3.40 17.98
N PRO A 155 -1.55 -2.43 18.92
CA PRO A 155 -2.13 -1.14 18.63
C PRO A 155 -1.23 -0.37 17.66
N LEU A 156 -1.84 0.29 16.66
CA LEU A 156 -1.13 1.21 15.78
C LEU A 156 -1.18 2.63 16.35
N ASP A 157 -0.14 3.42 16.12
CA ASP A 157 -0.09 4.86 16.36
C ASP A 157 0.90 5.48 15.37
N GLU A 158 0.51 5.50 14.09
CA GLU A 158 1.39 5.90 13.00
C GLU A 158 0.70 6.83 12.03
N ASP A 159 1.48 7.72 11.41
CA ASP A 159 1.03 8.56 10.31
C ASP A 159 1.35 7.88 8.97
N VAL A 160 0.35 7.82 8.10
CA VAL A 160 0.51 7.42 6.71
C VAL A 160 0.66 8.65 5.85
N LEU A 161 1.87 8.86 5.32
CA LEU A 161 2.18 9.98 4.45
C LEU A 161 1.71 9.68 3.03
N ILE A 162 0.83 10.50 2.48
CA ILE A 162 0.17 10.29 1.19
C ILE A 162 0.60 11.38 0.20
N CYS A 163 1.18 10.98 -0.94
CA CYS A 163 1.54 11.88 -2.03
C CYS A 163 0.71 11.59 -3.28
N GLY A 164 0.45 12.64 -4.08
CA GLY A 164 -0.29 12.51 -5.34
C GLY A 164 -0.67 13.89 -5.88
N ASP A 165 -0.84 14.00 -7.19
CA ASP A 165 -1.07 15.30 -7.83
C ASP A 165 -2.52 15.77 -7.72
N ALA A 166 -3.47 14.85 -7.67
CA ALA A 166 -4.89 15.17 -7.54
C ALA A 166 -5.35 15.11 -6.07
N ARG A 167 -6.07 16.14 -5.62
CA ARG A 167 -6.56 16.25 -4.24
C ARG A 167 -7.55 15.14 -3.90
N GLU A 168 -8.54 14.90 -4.75
CA GLU A 168 -9.63 13.98 -4.48
C GLU A 168 -9.18 12.51 -4.35
N PRO A 169 -8.33 11.94 -5.24
CA PRO A 169 -7.76 10.62 -5.06
C PRO A 169 -7.01 10.46 -3.73
N LYS A 170 -6.17 11.43 -3.34
CA LYS A 170 -5.47 11.40 -2.04
C LYS A 170 -6.45 11.36 -0.87
N ARG A 171 -7.49 12.20 -0.90
CA ARG A 171 -8.52 12.26 0.14
C ARG A 171 -9.25 10.92 0.28
N ARG A 172 -9.66 10.31 -0.84
CA ARG A 172 -10.33 8.99 -0.85
C ARG A 172 -9.45 7.89 -0.26
N VAL A 173 -8.16 7.89 -0.62
CA VAL A 173 -7.19 6.94 -0.05
C VAL A 173 -7.02 7.18 1.46
N GLY A 174 -6.91 8.44 1.88
CA GLY A 174 -6.80 8.80 3.28
C GLY A 174 -8.01 8.36 4.10
N GLU A 175 -9.22 8.68 3.65
CA GLU A 175 -10.47 8.27 4.31
C GLU A 175 -10.61 6.74 4.41
N LEU A 176 -10.07 5.99 3.44
CA LEU A 176 -10.04 4.54 3.50
C LEU A 176 -9.05 4.03 4.56
N LEU A 177 -7.84 4.59 4.60
CA LEU A 177 -6.78 4.17 5.54
C LEU A 177 -7.09 4.60 6.98
N ASP A 178 -7.76 5.74 7.18
CA ASP A 178 -8.20 6.24 8.49
C ASP A 178 -9.29 5.36 9.14
N ARG A 179 -9.87 4.39 8.40
CA ARG A 179 -10.73 3.36 8.99
C ARG A 179 -9.95 2.34 9.81
N ILE A 180 -8.66 2.23 9.58
CA ILE A 180 -7.78 1.37 10.36
C ILE A 180 -7.43 2.11 11.64
N ASP A 181 -7.92 1.60 12.75
CA ASP A 181 -7.67 2.19 14.07
C ASP A 181 -6.18 2.37 14.34
N GLY A 182 -5.80 3.58 14.76
CA GLY A 182 -4.42 3.98 15.06
C GLY A 182 -3.59 4.43 13.84
N LEU A 183 -4.13 4.40 12.62
CA LEU A 183 -3.52 5.10 11.49
C LEU A 183 -4.12 6.51 11.35
N ARG A 184 -3.28 7.48 11.00
CA ARG A 184 -3.68 8.83 10.65
C ARG A 184 -3.08 9.22 9.31
N SER A 185 -3.91 9.49 8.32
CA SER A 185 -3.48 9.86 6.98
C SER A 185 -3.11 11.32 6.88
N ILE A 186 -1.95 11.61 6.32
CA ILE A 186 -1.41 12.96 6.17
C ILE A 186 -1.15 13.25 4.68
N ASN A 187 -1.68 14.35 4.18
CA ASN A 187 -1.34 14.85 2.85
C ASN A 187 0.11 15.35 2.84
N ALA A 188 1.00 14.60 2.19
CA ALA A 188 2.42 14.91 2.10
C ALA A 188 2.80 15.65 0.80
N GLY A 189 1.82 16.07 0.00
CA GLY A 189 2.04 16.92 -1.18
C GLY A 189 1.81 16.23 -2.52
N ALA A 190 2.46 16.75 -3.56
CA ALA A 190 2.40 16.22 -4.92
C ALA A 190 3.12 14.88 -5.05
N LEU A 191 2.93 14.17 -6.17
CA LEU A 191 3.53 12.86 -6.40
C LEU A 191 5.08 12.93 -6.39
N GLU A 192 5.67 14.02 -6.85
CA GLU A 192 7.12 14.27 -6.81
C GLU A 192 7.72 14.20 -5.39
N THR A 193 6.92 14.43 -4.33
CA THR A 193 7.38 14.33 -2.94
C THR A 193 7.47 12.89 -2.46
N ALA A 194 6.92 11.91 -3.19
CA ALA A 194 6.98 10.49 -2.84
C ALA A 194 8.41 10.00 -2.62
N ARG A 195 9.39 10.50 -3.39
CA ARG A 195 10.82 10.18 -3.20
C ARG A 195 11.34 10.43 -1.79
N LEU A 196 10.80 11.44 -1.11
CA LEU A 196 11.20 11.79 0.26
C LEU A 196 10.55 10.83 1.26
N VAL A 197 9.30 10.45 1.02
CA VAL A 197 8.56 9.48 1.84
C VAL A 197 9.14 8.07 1.67
N GLU A 198 9.43 7.65 0.44
CA GLU A 198 10.15 6.40 0.13
C GLU A 198 11.51 6.34 0.86
N GLY A 199 12.18 7.52 0.97
CA GLY A 199 13.45 7.66 1.69
C GLY A 199 13.36 7.44 3.20
N LEU A 200 12.19 7.56 3.79
CA LEU A 200 11.99 7.25 5.22
C LEU A 200 12.07 5.74 5.50
N THR A 201 11.71 4.89 4.56
CA THR A 201 11.77 3.43 4.73
C THR A 201 13.17 2.94 5.10
N PRO A 202 14.24 3.20 4.33
CA PRO A 202 15.59 2.77 4.69
C PRO A 202 16.11 3.46 5.96
N LEU A 203 15.66 4.68 6.27
CA LEU A 203 15.96 5.34 7.54
C LEU A 203 15.37 4.56 8.71
N LEU A 204 14.06 4.22 8.64
CA LEU A 204 13.38 3.44 9.66
C LEU A 204 13.98 2.05 9.80
N ILE A 205 14.34 1.37 8.71
CA ILE A 205 15.09 0.09 8.76
C ILE A 205 16.38 0.24 9.56
N SER A 206 17.14 1.33 9.35
CA SER A 206 18.37 1.60 10.09
C SER A 206 18.11 1.87 11.58
N VAL A 207 17.10 2.69 11.89
CA VAL A 207 16.70 3.01 13.28
C VAL A 207 16.27 1.74 14.01
N ASN A 208 15.37 0.95 13.38
CA ASN A 208 14.82 -0.27 13.94
C ASN A 208 15.90 -1.33 14.23
N SER A 209 16.81 -1.52 13.28
CA SER A 209 17.93 -2.47 13.43
C SER A 209 18.87 -2.09 14.59
N ARG A 210 19.14 -0.79 14.78
CA ARG A 210 20.04 -0.30 15.83
C ARG A 210 19.42 -0.35 17.22
N ASN A 211 18.11 -0.06 17.30
CA ASN A 211 17.40 0.05 18.57
C ASN A 211 16.60 -1.20 18.93
N LYS A 212 16.52 -2.20 18.01
CA LYS A 212 15.75 -3.45 18.17
C LYS A 212 14.26 -3.17 18.46
N VAL A 213 13.68 -2.24 17.70
CA VAL A 213 12.29 -1.82 17.78
C VAL A 213 11.63 -1.87 16.39
N THR A 214 10.33 -1.67 16.33
CA THR A 214 9.61 -1.35 15.10
C THR A 214 9.02 0.05 15.27
N ALA A 215 9.75 1.07 14.84
CA ALA A 215 9.31 2.45 14.87
C ALA A 215 8.58 2.79 13.56
N GLY A 216 7.52 3.55 13.68
CA GLY A 216 6.82 4.22 12.59
C GLY A 216 7.13 5.72 12.53
N VAL A 217 6.28 6.47 11.84
CA VAL A 217 6.36 7.93 11.73
C VAL A 217 5.16 8.55 12.42
N ARG A 218 5.42 9.59 13.21
CA ARG A 218 4.39 10.46 13.78
C ARG A 218 4.80 11.91 13.62
N LEU A 219 4.01 12.71 12.91
CA LEU A 219 4.25 14.14 12.76
C LEU A 219 3.55 14.90 13.88
N THR A 220 4.32 15.68 14.62
CA THR A 220 3.82 16.54 15.70
C THR A 220 3.39 17.90 15.16
N GLY A 221 2.45 18.57 15.85
CA GLY A 221 1.97 19.91 15.46
C GLY A 221 0.92 19.90 14.34
N LEU A 222 0.36 18.74 14.00
CA LEU A 222 -0.74 18.58 13.07
C LEU A 222 -1.96 18.06 13.83
N ASP A 223 -2.90 18.95 14.14
CA ASP A 223 -4.12 18.59 14.88
C ASP A 223 -5.14 17.93 13.95
N GLU A 224 -5.29 18.46 12.72
CA GLU A 224 -6.17 17.89 11.69
C GLU A 224 -5.47 17.81 10.33
N PRO A 225 -5.57 16.67 9.61
CA PRO A 225 -5.08 16.56 8.24
C PRO A 225 -5.83 17.50 7.30
N ARG A 226 -5.12 18.18 6.41
CA ARG A 226 -5.73 19.01 5.35
C ARG A 226 -5.49 18.36 4.00
N TRP A 227 -6.58 18.14 3.28
CA TRP A 227 -6.55 17.58 1.93
C TRP A 227 -6.58 18.67 0.86
#